data_ae341d71340a2bab1e7aacf874f94d3a
#
_entry.id   ae341d71340a2bab1e7aacf874f94d3a
#
_cell.length_a   1.000
_cell.length_b   1.000
_cell.length_c   1.000
_cell.angle_alpha   90.00
_cell.angle_beta   90.00
_cell.angle_gamma   90.00
#
_symmetry.space_group_name_H-M   'P 1'
#
loop_
_entity.id
_entity.type
_entity.pdbx_description
1 polymer ?
#
loop_
_entity_poly.entity_id
_entity_poly.type
_entity_poly.pdbx_seq_one_letter_code
_entity_poly.pdbx_strand_id
1 'polypeptide(L)'
;IAALARLMLSRDETEEASALVEPLAATDFILAGLHARAQLVIAGDAPVEPFKSWDEGDHEFALDLMLKVAETSEGDRKDLVRRVMVGWFTELGPASELSSVYRRRLATMIS
;
A
#
# COMPACT_ATOMS: atom_id res chain seq x y z
N ILE A 1 12.14 7.02 8.65
CA ILE A 1 11.79 7.38 7.26
C ILE A 1 10.34 6.99 6.93
N ALA A 2 9.93 5.78 7.26
CA ALA A 2 8.56 5.35 7.00
C ALA A 2 7.52 6.25 7.68
N ALA A 3 7.73 6.60 8.95
CA ALA A 3 6.83 7.48 9.68
C ALA A 3 6.74 8.87 9.04
N LEU A 4 7.87 9.41 8.60
CA LEU A 4 7.90 10.70 7.92
C LEU A 4 7.16 10.63 6.58
N ALA A 5 7.40 9.59 5.81
CA ALA A 5 6.73 9.41 4.52
C ALA A 5 5.21 9.29 4.67
N ARG A 6 4.74 8.55 5.68
CA ARG A 6 3.29 8.45 5.98
C ARG A 6 2.70 9.81 6.33
N LEU A 7 3.41 10.58 7.14
CA LEU A 7 2.97 11.91 7.52
C LEU A 7 2.85 12.81 6.28
N MET A 8 3.85 12.78 5.42
CA MET A 8 3.85 13.56 4.17
C MET A 8 2.68 13.14 3.27
N LEU A 9 2.44 11.84 3.12
CA LEU A 9 1.31 11.33 2.32
C LEU A 9 -0.04 11.76 2.90
N SER A 10 -0.18 11.78 4.22
CA SER A 10 -1.42 12.21 4.86
C SER A 10 -1.67 13.71 4.71
N ARG A 11 -0.64 14.49 4.37
CA ARG A 11 -0.70 15.93 4.12
C ARG A 11 -0.73 16.28 2.63
N ASP A 12 -0.91 15.29 1.77
CA ASP A 12 -0.88 15.46 0.31
C ASP A 12 0.47 15.96 -0.22
N GLU A 13 1.55 15.79 0.55
CA GLU A 13 2.91 16.06 0.12
C GLU A 13 3.48 14.83 -0.61
N THR A 14 2.78 14.42 -1.66
CA THR A 14 2.98 13.12 -2.29
C THR A 14 4.31 13.03 -3.05
N GLU A 15 4.67 14.07 -3.79
CA GLU A 15 5.90 14.07 -4.57
C GLU A 15 7.14 14.06 -3.67
N GLU A 16 7.09 14.81 -2.57
CA GLU A 16 8.15 14.84 -1.57
C GLU A 16 8.29 13.49 -0.88
N ALA A 17 7.16 12.86 -0.54
CA ALA A 17 7.17 11.53 0.06
C ALA A 17 7.77 10.49 -0.90
N SER A 18 7.38 10.55 -2.18
CA SER A 18 7.92 9.67 -3.21
C SER A 18 9.44 9.81 -3.34
N ALA A 19 9.92 11.04 -3.41
CA ALA A 19 11.36 11.32 -3.51
C ALA A 19 12.13 10.81 -2.28
N LEU A 20 11.54 10.90 -1.10
CA LEU A 20 12.15 10.43 0.14
C LEU A 20 12.35 8.92 0.14
N VAL A 21 11.35 8.16 -0.30
CA VAL A 21 11.37 6.69 -0.18
C VAL A 21 11.91 5.98 -1.41
N GLU A 22 11.89 6.61 -2.58
CA GLU A 22 12.32 5.98 -3.85
C GLU A 22 13.69 5.31 -3.77
N PRO A 23 14.74 5.95 -3.24
CA PRO A 23 16.06 5.33 -3.19
C PRO A 23 16.13 4.08 -2.31
N LEU A 24 15.18 3.92 -1.39
CA LEU A 24 15.16 2.85 -0.40
C LEU A 24 14.11 1.79 -0.71
N ALA A 25 13.26 2.02 -1.69
CA ALA A 25 12.13 1.14 -2.01
C ALA A 25 12.56 -0.28 -2.40
N ALA A 26 13.73 -0.43 -3.01
CA ALA A 26 14.23 -1.73 -3.43
C ALA A 26 14.71 -2.61 -2.27
N THR A 27 14.94 -2.02 -1.08
CA THR A 27 15.51 -2.71 0.06
C THR A 27 14.54 -2.97 1.21
N ASP A 28 13.33 -2.46 1.12
CA ASP A 28 12.36 -2.52 2.22
C ASP A 28 10.93 -2.55 1.69
N PHE A 29 10.17 -3.57 2.06
CA PHE A 29 8.79 -3.74 1.58
C PHE A 29 7.85 -2.64 2.08
N ILE A 30 8.08 -2.10 3.28
CA ILE A 30 7.27 -1.01 3.81
C ILE A 30 7.49 0.25 2.96
N LEU A 31 8.75 0.59 2.69
CA LEU A 31 9.09 1.75 1.88
C LEU A 31 8.66 1.57 0.42
N ALA A 32 8.77 0.36 -0.11
CA ALA A 32 8.26 0.04 -1.44
C ALA A 32 6.74 0.24 -1.52
N GLY A 33 6.01 -0.14 -0.47
CA GLY A 33 4.57 0.06 -0.39
C GLY A 33 4.20 1.54 -0.34
N LEU A 34 4.93 2.33 0.44
CA LEU A 34 4.71 3.78 0.50
C LEU A 34 5.02 4.46 -0.83
N HIS A 35 6.08 4.01 -1.50
CA HIS A 35 6.41 4.50 -2.83
C HIS A 35 5.29 4.17 -3.83
N ALA A 36 4.78 2.95 -3.81
CA ALA A 36 3.69 2.54 -4.69
C ALA A 36 2.41 3.36 -4.42
N ARG A 37 2.10 3.61 -3.15
CA ARG A 37 0.98 4.49 -2.77
C ARG A 37 1.14 5.88 -3.39
N ALA A 38 2.33 6.46 -3.26
CA ALA A 38 2.63 7.77 -3.83
C ALA A 38 2.48 7.74 -5.36
N GLN A 39 2.96 6.70 -6.02
CA GLN A 39 2.85 6.55 -7.47
C GLN A 39 1.39 6.48 -7.93
N LEU A 40 0.54 5.78 -7.19
CA LEU A 40 -0.90 5.73 -7.49
C LEU A 40 -1.53 7.12 -7.41
N VAL A 41 -1.18 7.90 -6.38
CA VAL A 41 -1.68 9.27 -6.25
C VAL A 41 -1.21 10.16 -7.40
N ILE A 42 0.08 10.10 -7.73
CA ILE A 42 0.67 10.89 -8.81
C ILE A 42 0.02 10.56 -10.15
N ALA A 43 -0.28 9.28 -10.38
CA ALA A 43 -0.95 8.84 -11.61
C ALA A 43 -2.43 9.22 -11.67
N GLY A 44 -3.00 9.71 -10.58
CA GLY A 44 -4.42 10.05 -10.52
C GLY A 44 -5.35 8.85 -10.33
N ASP A 45 -4.81 7.70 -10.00
CA ASP A 45 -5.54 6.42 -9.88
C ASP A 45 -5.65 5.93 -8.44
N ALA A 46 -5.36 6.78 -7.46
CA ALA A 46 -5.35 6.37 -6.06
C ALA A 46 -6.75 6.05 -5.53
N PRO A 47 -6.95 4.86 -4.94
CA PRO A 47 -8.19 4.57 -4.25
C PRO A 47 -8.20 5.28 -2.89
N VAL A 48 -9.05 6.27 -2.73
CA VAL A 48 -9.08 7.16 -1.56
C VAL A 48 -9.46 6.42 -0.27
N GLU A 49 -10.54 5.64 -0.32
CA GLU A 49 -11.08 4.99 0.89
C GLU A 49 -10.13 3.98 1.55
N PRO A 50 -9.44 3.09 0.81
CA PRO A 50 -8.50 2.17 1.44
C PRO A 50 -7.36 2.90 2.16
N PHE A 51 -6.81 3.94 1.56
CA PHE A 51 -5.73 4.70 2.17
C PHE A 51 -6.19 5.45 3.40
N LYS A 52 -7.36 6.06 3.34
CA LYS A 52 -7.96 6.76 4.48
C LYS A 52 -8.20 5.79 5.63
N SER A 53 -8.80 4.64 5.35
CA SER A 53 -9.08 3.62 6.37
C SER A 53 -7.81 3.11 7.03
N TRP A 54 -6.77 2.85 6.24
CA TRP A 54 -5.48 2.43 6.77
C TRP A 54 -4.89 3.50 7.70
N ASP A 55 -4.89 4.75 7.27
CA ASP A 55 -4.34 5.86 8.05
C ASP A 55 -5.11 6.09 9.36
N GLU A 56 -6.40 5.76 9.38
CA GLU A 56 -7.24 5.85 10.57
C GLU A 56 -7.10 4.64 11.51
N GLY A 57 -6.32 3.64 11.12
CA GLY A 57 -6.09 2.44 11.92
C GLY A 57 -7.08 1.32 11.66
N ASP A 58 -8.01 1.48 10.73
CA ASP A 58 -8.96 0.44 10.35
C ASP A 58 -8.33 -0.45 9.26
N HIS A 59 -7.38 -1.28 9.70
CA HIS A 59 -6.55 -2.07 8.79
C HIS A 59 -7.34 -3.16 8.06
N GLU A 60 -8.27 -3.80 8.75
CA GLU A 60 -9.07 -4.86 8.13
C GLU A 60 -9.93 -4.31 6.99
N PHE A 61 -10.61 -3.21 7.24
CA PHE A 61 -11.43 -2.57 6.22
C PHE A 61 -10.58 -2.08 5.04
N ALA A 62 -9.41 -1.50 5.34
CA ALA A 62 -8.48 -1.04 4.30
C ALA A 62 -8.01 -2.20 3.42
N LEU A 63 -7.65 -3.32 4.01
CA LEU A 63 -7.22 -4.52 3.27
C LEU A 63 -8.36 -5.09 2.43
N ASP A 64 -9.56 -5.14 2.97
CA ASP A 64 -10.73 -5.64 2.25
C ASP A 64 -11.03 -4.79 1.02
N LEU A 65 -11.03 -3.47 1.17
CA LEU A 65 -11.24 -2.55 0.06
C LEU A 65 -10.12 -2.65 -0.97
N MET A 66 -8.87 -2.73 -0.51
CA MET A 66 -7.72 -2.79 -1.41
C MET A 66 -7.68 -4.10 -2.19
N LEU A 67 -8.13 -5.19 -1.60
CA LEU A 67 -8.25 -6.46 -2.30
C LEU A 67 -9.22 -6.35 -3.47
N LYS A 68 -10.34 -5.65 -3.27
CA LYS A 68 -11.31 -5.39 -4.34
C LYS A 68 -10.72 -4.52 -5.44
N VAL A 69 -9.91 -3.53 -5.08
CA VAL A 69 -9.19 -2.70 -6.05
C VAL A 69 -8.21 -3.55 -6.87
N ALA A 70 -7.48 -4.45 -6.22
CA ALA A 70 -6.56 -5.37 -6.89
C ALA A 70 -7.31 -6.25 -7.90
N GLU A 71 -8.49 -6.72 -7.52
CA GLU A 71 -9.32 -7.59 -8.35
C GLU A 71 -9.72 -6.92 -9.68
N THR A 72 -9.98 -5.62 -9.64
CA THR A 72 -10.42 -4.86 -10.81
C THR A 72 -9.30 -4.11 -11.52
N SER A 73 -8.07 -4.18 -11.00
CA SER A 73 -6.92 -3.49 -11.59
C SER A 73 -6.15 -4.40 -12.53
N GLU A 74 -5.47 -3.80 -13.49
CA GLU A 74 -4.66 -4.50 -14.48
C GLU A 74 -3.33 -3.79 -14.68
N GLY A 75 -2.34 -4.53 -15.22
CA GLY A 75 -1.05 -3.97 -15.61
C GLY A 75 -0.31 -3.32 -14.46
N ASP A 76 0.25 -2.14 -14.73
CA ASP A 76 1.07 -1.42 -13.75
C ASP A 76 0.30 -1.04 -12.50
N ARG A 77 -0.98 -0.69 -12.65
CA ARG A 77 -1.82 -0.34 -11.51
C ARG A 77 -1.99 -1.52 -10.57
N LYS A 78 -2.20 -2.71 -11.10
CA LYS A 78 -2.30 -3.93 -10.28
C LYS A 78 -1.01 -4.21 -9.53
N ASP A 79 0.13 -4.01 -10.18
CA ASP A 79 1.44 -4.18 -9.54
C ASP A 79 1.63 -3.19 -8.39
N LEU A 80 1.27 -1.92 -8.59
CA LEU A 80 1.35 -0.91 -7.54
C LEU A 80 0.44 -1.24 -6.37
N VAL A 81 -0.79 -1.65 -6.63
CA VAL A 81 -1.75 -2.05 -5.59
C VAL A 81 -1.19 -3.24 -4.79
N ARG A 82 -0.63 -4.23 -5.47
CA ARG A 82 -0.01 -5.38 -4.83
C ARG A 82 1.14 -4.95 -3.91
N ARG A 83 1.98 -4.02 -4.36
CA ARG A 83 3.10 -3.51 -3.56
C ARG A 83 2.63 -2.79 -2.30
N VAL A 84 1.56 -2.00 -2.40
CA VAL A 84 0.96 -1.36 -1.24
C VAL A 84 0.51 -2.41 -0.23
N MET A 85 -0.19 -3.45 -0.68
CA MET A 85 -0.68 -4.50 0.21
C MET A 85 0.46 -5.28 0.86
N VAL A 86 1.50 -5.62 0.11
CA VAL A 86 2.68 -6.30 0.67
C VAL A 86 3.35 -5.43 1.74
N GLY A 87 3.43 -4.14 1.51
CA GLY A 87 3.94 -3.19 2.52
C GLY A 87 3.09 -3.21 3.78
N TRP A 88 1.77 -3.21 3.65
CA TRP A 88 0.84 -3.28 4.77
C TRP A 88 0.98 -4.60 5.54
N PHE A 89 1.12 -5.72 4.83
CA PHE A 89 1.36 -7.02 5.49
C PHE A 89 2.65 -7.00 6.30
N THR A 90 3.69 -6.37 5.75
CA THR A 90 4.98 -6.25 6.43
C THR A 90 4.85 -5.40 7.70
N GLU A 91 4.09 -4.31 7.64
CA GLU A 91 3.83 -3.47 8.82
C GLU A 91 3.05 -4.21 9.90
N LEU A 92 2.08 -5.03 9.52
CA LEU A 92 1.30 -5.83 10.47
C LEU A 92 2.14 -6.93 11.12
N GLY A 93 3.17 -7.39 10.42
CA GLY A 93 4.10 -8.39 10.92
C GLY A 93 3.70 -9.83 10.63
N PRO A 94 4.66 -10.78 10.77
CA PRO A 94 4.43 -12.17 10.40
C PRO A 94 3.48 -12.90 11.36
N ALA A 95 3.30 -12.41 12.57
CA ALA A 95 2.41 -13.02 13.56
C ALA A 95 0.94 -12.58 13.41
N SER A 96 0.66 -11.64 12.51
CA SER A 96 -0.69 -11.12 12.31
C SER A 96 -1.56 -12.11 11.55
N GLU A 97 -2.67 -12.52 12.15
CA GLU A 97 -3.67 -13.36 11.48
C GLU A 97 -4.30 -12.62 10.31
N LEU A 98 -4.56 -11.33 10.48
CA LEU A 98 -5.12 -10.49 9.44
C LEU A 98 -4.22 -10.49 8.20
N SER A 99 -2.92 -10.29 8.40
CA SER A 99 -1.92 -10.35 7.33
C SER A 99 -1.93 -11.71 6.64
N SER A 100 -1.95 -12.82 7.41
CA SER A 100 -1.95 -14.17 6.85
C SER A 100 -3.18 -14.44 5.98
N VAL A 101 -4.35 -14.03 6.43
CA VAL A 101 -5.60 -14.23 5.68
C VAL A 101 -5.55 -13.47 4.36
N TYR A 102 -5.20 -12.20 4.40
CA TYR A 102 -5.22 -11.38 3.19
C TYR A 102 -4.06 -11.67 2.24
N ARG A 103 -2.90 -12.13 2.75
CA ARG A 103 -1.82 -12.64 1.90
C ARG A 103 -2.30 -13.80 1.03
N ARG A 104 -3.03 -14.74 1.62
CA ARG A 104 -3.56 -15.90 0.90
C ARG A 104 -4.59 -15.47 -0.14
N ARG A 105 -5.48 -14.55 0.21
CA ARG A 105 -6.49 -14.05 -0.71
C ARG A 105 -5.86 -13.34 -1.90
N LEU A 106 -4.86 -12.51 -1.64
CA LEU A 106 -4.15 -11.79 -2.70
C LEU A 106 -3.40 -12.76 -3.62
N ALA A 107 -2.70 -13.75 -3.06
CA ALA A 107 -1.97 -14.76 -3.84
C ALA A 107 -2.92 -15.55 -4.75
N THR A 108 -4.09 -15.90 -4.26
CA THR A 108 -5.10 -16.60 -5.06
C THR A 108 -5.59 -15.76 -6.23
N MET A 109 -5.75 -14.47 -6.00
CA MET A 109 -6.27 -13.54 -7.00
C MET A 109 -5.29 -13.28 -8.13
N ILE A 110 -4.00 -13.19 -7.82
CA ILE A 110 -2.97 -12.81 -8.80
C ILE A 110 -2.25 -13.98 -9.44
N SER A 111 -2.54 -15.21 -9.01
CA SER A 111 -1.90 -16.43 -9.54
C SER A 111 -2.58 -16.98 -10.85
#